data_dc365c81a5dddc216c9f672c8c63837a
#
_entry.id   dc365c81a5dddc216c9f672c8c63837a
#
_cell.length_a   1.000
_cell.length_b   1.000
_cell.length_c   1.000
_cell.angle_alpha   90.00
_cell.angle_beta   90.00
_cell.angle_gamma   90.00
#
_symmetry.space_group_name_H-M   'P 1'
#
loop_
_entity.id
_entity.type
_entity.pdbx_description
1 polymer ?
#
loop_
_entity_poly.entity_id
_entity_poly.type
_entity_poly.pdbx_seq_one_letter_code
_entity_poly.pdbx_strand_id
1 'polypeptide(L)'
;MAGHVSEAVIRRLPGYYRHLRELEAAGVTQISSQELGERMHQTSSQIRQDINCFGGFGRQGYGYNVSELKEHIGEILGLRQKHSVIILGAGSIGTAVARYPTFSREGFETIAMFDIAPEKVGTELCGVPVLPMDALEDFLREHPVDIAVLALPARVAQETLNRLDLCGITAVWNFAPTDLTHPEHMIVVNVHLSDSLQILSYRMAHRGETEH
;
A
#
# COMPACT_ATOMS: atom_id res chain seq x y z
N MET A 1 5.51 25.68 -4.30
CA MET A 1 5.42 25.18 -2.91
C MET A 1 4.18 24.29 -2.86
N ALA A 2 4.37 22.98 -2.80
CA ALA A 2 3.26 22.06 -2.60
C ALA A 2 2.70 22.32 -1.20
N GLY A 3 1.43 22.74 -1.11
CA GLY A 3 0.74 22.87 0.16
C GLY A 3 0.75 21.54 0.90
N HIS A 4 0.79 21.58 2.22
CA HIS A 4 0.76 20.38 3.05
C HIS A 4 -0.56 19.61 2.79
N VAL A 5 -0.47 18.53 2.02
CA VAL A 5 -1.62 17.65 1.73
C VAL A 5 -1.94 16.87 2.99
N SER A 6 -3.21 16.88 3.41
CA SER A 6 -3.61 16.20 4.63
C SER A 6 -3.51 14.66 4.45
N GLU A 7 -3.17 13.96 5.53
CA GLU A 7 -3.11 12.50 5.58
C GLU A 7 -4.43 11.85 5.10
N ALA A 8 -5.57 12.47 5.41
CA ALA A 8 -6.88 12.01 4.97
C ALA A 8 -7.05 12.02 3.44
N VAL A 9 -6.46 12.99 2.74
CA VAL A 9 -6.45 13.04 1.27
C VAL A 9 -5.52 11.94 0.73
N ILE A 10 -4.30 11.81 1.28
CA ILE A 10 -3.33 10.79 0.87
C ILE A 10 -3.94 9.37 0.96
N ARG A 11 -4.66 9.08 2.05
CA ARG A 11 -5.33 7.78 2.23
C ARG A 11 -6.44 7.48 1.21
N ARG A 12 -7.02 8.48 0.57
CA ARG A 12 -8.04 8.30 -0.48
C ARG A 12 -7.46 8.12 -1.88
N LEU A 13 -6.23 8.61 -2.14
CA LEU A 13 -5.59 8.53 -3.46
C LEU A 13 -5.54 7.13 -4.06
N PRO A 14 -5.17 6.07 -3.31
CA PRO A 14 -5.19 4.70 -3.85
C PRO A 14 -6.58 4.27 -4.35
N GLY A 15 -7.64 4.73 -3.68
CA GLY A 15 -9.03 4.51 -4.11
C GLY A 15 -9.31 5.18 -5.45
N TYR A 16 -8.93 6.46 -5.62
CA TYR A 16 -9.05 7.18 -6.89
C TYR A 16 -8.31 6.45 -8.00
N TYR A 17 -7.04 6.10 -7.78
CA TYR A 17 -6.20 5.41 -8.75
C TYR A 17 -6.84 4.09 -9.23
N ARG A 18 -7.34 3.27 -8.31
CA ARG A 18 -8.00 2.00 -8.62
C ARG A 18 -9.24 2.20 -9.48
N HIS A 19 -10.15 3.10 -9.09
CA HIS A 19 -11.37 3.35 -9.87
C HIS A 19 -11.09 3.95 -11.25
N LEU A 20 -10.11 4.85 -11.36
CA LEU A 20 -9.72 5.40 -12.66
C LEU A 20 -9.10 4.33 -13.57
N ARG A 21 -8.31 3.41 -13.03
CA ARG A 21 -7.78 2.27 -13.77
C ARG A 21 -8.89 1.35 -14.29
N GLU A 22 -9.91 1.07 -13.48
CA GLU A 22 -11.08 0.29 -13.90
C GLU A 22 -11.86 0.99 -15.01
N LEU A 23 -12.07 2.29 -14.91
CA LEU A 23 -12.74 3.11 -15.92
C LEU A 23 -11.96 3.13 -17.23
N GLU A 24 -10.65 3.32 -17.18
CA GLU A 24 -9.78 3.29 -18.36
C GLU A 24 -9.84 1.93 -19.06
N ALA A 25 -9.78 0.82 -18.29
CA ALA A 25 -9.92 -0.53 -18.83
C ALA A 25 -11.29 -0.79 -19.46
N ALA A 26 -12.34 -0.08 -19.01
CA ALA A 26 -13.67 -0.09 -19.59
C ALA A 26 -13.84 0.87 -20.80
N GLY A 27 -12.78 1.57 -21.21
CA GLY A 27 -12.80 2.51 -22.33
C GLY A 27 -13.46 3.86 -22.01
N VAL A 28 -13.68 4.18 -20.74
CA VAL A 28 -14.24 5.47 -20.33
C VAL A 28 -13.15 6.53 -20.39
N THR A 29 -13.36 7.58 -21.17
CA THR A 29 -12.38 8.66 -21.38
C THR A 29 -12.59 9.89 -20.50
N GLN A 30 -13.83 10.11 -20.06
CA GLN A 30 -14.22 11.28 -19.25
C GLN A 30 -15.08 10.82 -18.07
N ILE A 31 -14.92 11.47 -16.93
CA ILE A 31 -15.77 11.26 -15.75
C ILE A 31 -16.01 12.56 -15.01
N SER A 32 -17.23 12.78 -14.52
CA SER A 32 -17.57 13.92 -13.68
C SER A 32 -17.18 13.65 -12.20
N SER A 33 -17.03 14.73 -11.42
CA SER A 33 -16.85 14.60 -9.97
C SER A 33 -18.04 13.95 -9.27
N GLN A 34 -19.23 14.04 -9.85
CA GLN A 34 -20.42 13.39 -9.32
C GLN A 34 -20.36 11.88 -9.53
N GLU A 35 -20.13 11.41 -10.76
CA GLU A 35 -20.03 9.98 -11.09
C GLU A 35 -18.89 9.30 -10.33
N LEU A 36 -17.73 9.98 -10.20
CA LEU A 36 -16.62 9.46 -9.43
C LEU A 36 -16.97 9.39 -7.94
N GLY A 37 -17.68 10.40 -7.42
CA GLY A 37 -18.17 10.43 -6.04
C GLY A 37 -19.15 9.30 -5.74
N GLU A 38 -20.11 9.03 -6.63
CA GLU A 38 -21.07 7.93 -6.50
C GLU A 38 -20.34 6.57 -6.41
N ARG A 39 -19.34 6.33 -7.26
CA ARG A 39 -18.52 5.10 -7.24
C ARG A 39 -17.71 4.93 -5.95
N MET A 40 -17.26 6.03 -5.37
CA MET A 40 -16.41 6.03 -4.18
C MET A 40 -17.18 6.28 -2.87
N HIS A 41 -18.49 6.43 -2.93
CA HIS A 41 -19.32 6.83 -1.79
C HIS A 41 -18.83 8.13 -1.14
N GLN A 42 -18.44 9.11 -1.98
CA GLN A 42 -17.97 10.43 -1.60
C GLN A 42 -18.85 11.52 -2.24
N THR A 43 -18.86 12.70 -1.64
CA THR A 43 -19.55 13.83 -2.28
C THR A 43 -18.73 14.39 -3.45
N SER A 44 -19.40 14.92 -4.47
CA SER A 44 -18.72 15.60 -5.59
C SER A 44 -17.86 16.78 -5.15
N SER A 45 -18.21 17.41 -4.02
CA SER A 45 -17.42 18.48 -3.42
C SER A 45 -16.10 17.96 -2.84
N GLN A 46 -16.14 16.83 -2.13
CA GLN A 46 -14.95 16.17 -1.59
C GLN A 46 -14.01 15.75 -2.73
N ILE A 47 -14.54 15.13 -3.80
CA ILE A 47 -13.77 14.75 -4.98
C ILE A 47 -13.02 15.97 -5.56
N ARG A 48 -13.72 17.09 -5.77
CA ARG A 48 -13.10 18.31 -6.30
C ARG A 48 -12.04 18.88 -5.36
N GLN A 49 -12.31 18.87 -4.07
CA GLN A 49 -11.37 19.39 -3.06
C GLN A 49 -10.09 18.55 -3.03
N ASP A 50 -10.21 17.22 -3.00
CA ASP A 50 -9.08 16.31 -2.97
C ASP A 50 -8.21 16.46 -4.23
N ILE A 51 -8.81 16.43 -5.41
CA ILE A 51 -8.08 16.56 -6.68
C ILE A 51 -7.41 17.94 -6.79
N ASN A 52 -8.06 19.01 -6.34
CA ASN A 52 -7.51 20.35 -6.39
C ASN A 52 -6.30 20.55 -5.46
N CYS A 53 -6.11 19.70 -4.43
CA CYS A 53 -4.90 19.75 -3.60
C CYS A 53 -3.60 19.52 -4.41
N PHE A 54 -3.71 18.87 -5.56
CA PHE A 54 -2.57 18.47 -6.40
C PHE A 54 -2.46 19.26 -7.71
N GLY A 55 -3.40 20.16 -7.98
CA GLY A 55 -3.43 20.99 -9.19
C GLY A 55 -4.82 21.10 -9.79
N GLY A 56 -4.99 21.99 -10.73
CA GLY A 56 -6.26 22.23 -11.43
C GLY A 56 -6.51 21.21 -12.52
N PHE A 57 -6.96 20.00 -12.16
CA PHE A 57 -7.36 18.98 -13.12
C PHE A 57 -8.85 19.10 -13.39
N GLY A 58 -9.21 19.25 -14.61
CA GLY A 58 -10.61 19.33 -15.02
C GLY A 58 -10.95 20.64 -15.71
N ARG A 59 -11.74 20.55 -16.74
CA ARG A 59 -12.34 21.72 -17.40
C ARG A 59 -13.75 21.89 -16.83
N GLN A 60 -14.04 23.12 -16.46
CA GLN A 60 -15.36 23.47 -15.93
C GLN A 60 -16.45 23.03 -16.91
N GLY A 61 -17.38 22.16 -16.46
CA GLY A 61 -18.46 21.59 -17.27
C GLY A 61 -18.14 20.28 -18.03
N TYR A 62 -16.86 19.85 -18.09
CA TYR A 62 -16.46 18.65 -18.85
C TYR A 62 -15.96 17.50 -17.97
N GLY A 63 -15.75 17.72 -16.66
CA GLY A 63 -15.21 16.71 -15.76
C GLY A 63 -13.70 16.51 -15.94
N TYR A 64 -13.24 15.29 -15.67
CA TYR A 64 -11.84 14.89 -15.69
C TYR A 64 -11.58 13.91 -16.84
N ASN A 65 -10.45 14.06 -17.53
CA ASN A 65 -9.92 13.03 -18.39
C ASN A 65 -9.40 11.87 -17.51
N VAL A 66 -9.93 10.66 -17.76
CA VAL A 66 -9.65 9.48 -16.91
C VAL A 66 -8.18 9.09 -16.94
N SER A 67 -7.57 9.03 -18.13
CA SER A 67 -6.16 8.64 -18.28
C SER A 67 -5.23 9.68 -17.67
N GLU A 68 -5.42 10.98 -17.98
CA GLU A 68 -4.60 12.06 -17.44
C GLU A 68 -4.68 12.12 -15.91
N LEU A 69 -5.87 12.02 -15.33
CA LEU A 69 -6.05 12.06 -13.88
C LEU A 69 -5.43 10.81 -13.22
N LYS A 70 -5.61 9.62 -13.81
CA LYS A 70 -4.98 8.38 -13.32
C LYS A 70 -3.46 8.50 -13.32
N GLU A 71 -2.87 8.95 -14.42
CA GLU A 71 -1.42 9.10 -14.53
C GLU A 71 -0.88 10.06 -13.48
N HIS A 72 -1.55 11.19 -13.30
CA HIS A 72 -1.12 12.18 -12.32
C HIS A 72 -1.22 11.67 -10.88
N ILE A 73 -2.32 10.98 -10.52
CA ILE A 73 -2.43 10.34 -9.20
C ILE A 73 -1.37 9.26 -9.02
N GLY A 74 -1.06 8.49 -10.07
CA GLY A 74 0.02 7.51 -10.07
C GLY A 74 1.40 8.14 -9.81
N GLU A 75 1.68 9.33 -10.36
CA GLU A 75 2.89 10.11 -10.07
C GLU A 75 2.96 10.52 -8.60
N ILE A 76 1.86 11.06 -8.07
CA ILE A 76 1.77 11.47 -6.66
C ILE A 76 2.00 10.29 -5.72
N LEU A 77 1.46 9.11 -6.06
CA LEU A 77 1.64 7.87 -5.31
C LEU A 77 3.02 7.23 -5.51
N GLY A 78 3.88 7.78 -6.36
CA GLY A 78 5.20 7.22 -6.64
C GLY A 78 5.20 5.95 -7.51
N LEU A 79 4.08 5.58 -8.14
CA LEU A 79 3.92 4.32 -8.88
C LEU A 79 4.67 4.29 -10.23
N ARG A 80 5.34 5.37 -10.62
CA ARG A 80 6.24 5.39 -11.79
C ARG A 80 7.63 4.85 -11.49
N GLN A 81 8.00 4.75 -10.23
CA GLN A 81 9.27 4.21 -9.79
C GLN A 81 9.12 2.72 -9.50
N LYS A 82 10.17 1.96 -9.77
CA LYS A 82 10.26 0.58 -9.30
C LYS A 82 10.80 0.58 -7.90
N HIS A 83 10.15 -0.17 -7.03
CA HIS A 83 10.56 -0.36 -5.65
C HIS A 83 10.92 -1.81 -5.42
N SER A 84 12.13 -2.04 -4.94
CA SER A 84 12.60 -3.35 -4.50
C SER A 84 12.02 -3.67 -3.12
N VAL A 85 11.39 -4.84 -3.00
CA VAL A 85 10.67 -5.28 -1.80
C VAL A 85 11.28 -6.57 -1.30
N ILE A 86 11.48 -6.68 0.01
CA ILE A 86 11.73 -7.96 0.69
C ILE A 86 10.57 -8.30 1.62
N ILE A 87 10.34 -9.60 1.84
CA ILE A 87 9.30 -10.08 2.75
C ILE A 87 9.93 -10.90 3.86
N LEU A 88 9.73 -10.48 5.09
CA LEU A 88 10.19 -11.16 6.30
C LEU A 88 9.04 -11.99 6.87
N GLY A 89 9.16 -13.32 6.76
CA GLY A 89 8.13 -14.31 7.05
C GLY A 89 7.46 -14.86 5.80
N ALA A 90 7.85 -16.06 5.37
CA ALA A 90 7.25 -16.81 4.25
C ALA A 90 6.06 -17.67 4.70
N GLY A 91 5.26 -17.15 5.66
CA GLY A 91 3.99 -17.74 6.11
C GLY A 91 2.83 -17.40 5.18
N SER A 92 1.61 -17.64 5.64
CA SER A 92 0.39 -17.41 4.84
C SER A 92 0.27 -15.95 4.35
N ILE A 93 0.54 -14.97 5.22
CA ILE A 93 0.44 -13.54 4.87
C ILE A 93 1.57 -13.17 3.88
N GLY A 94 2.83 -13.50 4.19
CA GLY A 94 3.95 -13.16 3.31
C GLY A 94 3.82 -13.80 1.93
N THR A 95 3.39 -15.07 1.86
CA THR A 95 3.13 -15.74 0.59
C THR A 95 1.96 -15.11 -0.18
N ALA A 96 0.89 -14.68 0.51
CA ALA A 96 -0.22 -13.98 -0.12
C ALA A 96 0.21 -12.63 -0.70
N VAL A 97 1.04 -11.87 0.03
CA VAL A 97 1.62 -10.61 -0.45
C VAL A 97 2.50 -10.84 -1.68
N ALA A 98 3.41 -11.83 -1.65
CA ALA A 98 4.28 -12.16 -2.77
C ALA A 98 3.49 -12.59 -4.03
N ARG A 99 2.34 -13.25 -3.86
CA ARG A 99 1.48 -13.70 -4.95
C ARG A 99 0.62 -12.61 -5.58
N TYR A 100 0.52 -11.44 -4.98
CA TYR A 100 -0.45 -10.43 -5.42
C TYR A 100 -0.02 -9.78 -6.74
N PRO A 101 -0.68 -10.08 -7.88
CA PRO A 101 -0.15 -9.72 -9.21
C PRO A 101 -0.13 -8.21 -9.46
N THR A 102 -0.94 -7.45 -8.70
CA THR A 102 -1.04 -6.00 -8.86
C THR A 102 0.22 -5.29 -8.40
N PHE A 103 0.92 -5.80 -7.38
CA PHE A 103 2.12 -5.15 -6.86
C PHE A 103 3.21 -5.03 -7.91
N SER A 104 3.53 -6.11 -8.60
CA SER A 104 4.52 -6.08 -9.69
C SER A 104 4.12 -5.13 -10.83
N ARG A 105 2.81 -5.04 -11.16
CA ARG A 105 2.30 -4.11 -12.17
C ARG A 105 2.37 -2.65 -11.74
N GLU A 106 2.31 -2.39 -10.45
CA GLU A 106 2.39 -1.06 -9.84
C GLU A 106 3.82 -0.68 -9.44
N GLY A 107 4.83 -1.48 -9.86
CA GLY A 107 6.24 -1.17 -9.66
C GLY A 107 6.85 -1.74 -8.37
N PHE A 108 6.13 -2.55 -7.59
CA PHE A 108 6.68 -3.19 -6.39
C PHE A 108 7.19 -4.60 -6.74
N GLU A 109 8.49 -4.79 -6.77
CA GLU A 109 9.14 -6.04 -7.14
C GLU A 109 9.69 -6.75 -5.91
N THR A 110 9.11 -7.91 -5.57
CA THR A 110 9.63 -8.74 -4.48
C THR A 110 10.87 -9.48 -4.96
N ILE A 111 12.02 -9.19 -4.36
CA ILE A 111 13.33 -9.73 -4.76
C ILE A 111 13.80 -10.89 -3.87
N ALA A 112 13.35 -10.96 -2.62
CA ALA A 112 13.64 -12.06 -1.69
C ALA A 112 12.55 -12.18 -0.62
N MET A 113 12.41 -13.40 -0.09
CA MET A 113 11.68 -13.67 1.14
C MET A 113 12.65 -14.24 2.18
N PHE A 114 12.37 -14.02 3.46
CA PHE A 114 13.18 -14.54 4.58
C PHE A 114 12.31 -15.35 5.53
N ASP A 115 12.77 -16.50 5.96
CA ASP A 115 12.07 -17.33 6.96
C ASP A 115 13.09 -18.08 7.84
N ILE A 116 12.64 -18.57 8.99
CA ILE A 116 13.43 -19.41 9.90
C ILE A 116 13.14 -20.89 9.69
N ALA A 117 12.08 -21.25 8.98
CA ALA A 117 11.63 -22.62 8.80
C ALA A 117 12.52 -23.38 7.81
N PRO A 118 13.25 -24.44 8.25
CA PRO A 118 14.21 -25.13 7.39
C PRO A 118 13.60 -25.71 6.12
N GLU A 119 12.31 -26.10 6.17
CA GLU A 119 11.58 -26.66 5.04
C GLU A 119 11.26 -25.63 3.95
N LYS A 120 11.37 -24.33 4.25
CA LYS A 120 11.14 -23.24 3.31
C LYS A 120 12.43 -22.63 2.80
N VAL A 121 13.43 -22.55 3.67
CA VAL A 121 14.73 -21.96 3.32
C VAL A 121 15.39 -22.76 2.18
N GLY A 122 15.89 -22.04 1.18
CA GLY A 122 16.46 -22.62 -0.03
C GLY A 122 15.43 -23.03 -1.09
N THR A 123 14.13 -22.81 -0.83
CA THR A 123 13.07 -23.00 -1.84
C THR A 123 12.77 -21.69 -2.57
N GLU A 124 11.91 -21.78 -3.57
CA GLU A 124 11.37 -20.64 -4.30
C GLU A 124 9.85 -20.60 -4.09
N LEU A 125 9.32 -19.46 -3.67
CA LEU A 125 7.89 -19.22 -3.54
C LEU A 125 7.48 -18.06 -4.48
N CYS A 126 6.57 -18.36 -5.39
CA CYS A 126 6.05 -17.35 -6.33
C CYS A 126 7.12 -16.74 -7.26
N GLY A 127 8.16 -17.47 -7.60
CA GLY A 127 9.30 -16.94 -8.37
C GLY A 127 10.31 -16.16 -7.53
N VAL A 128 10.19 -16.19 -6.20
CA VAL A 128 11.03 -15.44 -5.27
C VAL A 128 11.81 -16.41 -4.37
N PRO A 129 13.14 -16.27 -4.23
CA PRO A 129 13.93 -17.12 -3.35
C PRO A 129 13.59 -16.89 -1.87
N VAL A 130 13.55 -17.96 -1.10
CA VAL A 130 13.39 -17.93 0.36
C VAL A 130 14.76 -18.17 1.00
N LEU A 131 15.25 -17.14 1.68
CA LEU A 131 16.56 -17.10 2.34
C LEU A 131 16.42 -17.29 3.86
N PRO A 132 17.45 -17.76 4.56
CA PRO A 132 17.43 -17.83 6.02
C PRO A 132 17.48 -16.40 6.61
N MET A 133 16.81 -16.20 7.75
CA MET A 133 16.79 -14.91 8.45
C MET A 133 18.19 -14.43 8.87
N ASP A 134 19.15 -15.33 9.04
CA ASP A 134 20.54 -15.00 9.39
C ASP A 134 21.32 -14.39 8.20
N ALA A 135 20.81 -14.52 6.97
CA ALA A 135 21.40 -13.90 5.78
C ALA A 135 20.87 -12.49 5.49
N LEU A 136 19.97 -11.96 6.34
CA LEU A 136 19.27 -10.69 6.07
C LEU A 136 20.24 -9.51 5.91
N GLU A 137 21.16 -9.33 6.88
CA GLU A 137 22.07 -8.17 6.88
C GLU A 137 23.09 -8.24 5.73
N ASP A 138 23.56 -9.44 5.40
CA ASP A 138 24.46 -9.66 4.25
C ASP A 138 23.74 -9.34 2.94
N PHE A 139 22.52 -9.83 2.78
CA PHE A 139 21.69 -9.55 1.62
C PHE A 139 21.44 -8.04 1.46
N LEU A 140 21.07 -7.33 2.53
CA LEU A 140 20.80 -5.89 2.50
C LEU A 140 22.05 -5.05 2.17
N ARG A 141 23.24 -5.55 2.48
CA ARG A 141 24.51 -4.89 2.08
C ARG A 141 24.80 -5.03 0.58
N GLU A 142 24.37 -6.12 -0.03
CA GLU A 142 24.65 -6.43 -1.43
C GLU A 142 23.54 -5.97 -2.39
N HIS A 143 22.32 -5.81 -1.87
CA HIS A 143 21.14 -5.50 -2.68
C HIS A 143 20.45 -4.23 -2.16
N PRO A 144 20.19 -3.24 -3.02
CA PRO A 144 19.38 -2.09 -2.65
C PRO A 144 17.93 -2.54 -2.44
N VAL A 145 17.39 -2.25 -1.27
CA VAL A 145 16.01 -2.57 -0.88
C VAL A 145 15.31 -1.31 -0.44
N ASP A 146 14.17 -1.02 -1.03
CA ASP A 146 13.37 0.17 -0.72
C ASP A 146 12.37 -0.11 0.40
N ILE A 147 11.73 -1.28 0.40
CA ILE A 147 10.62 -1.60 1.30
C ILE A 147 10.82 -2.98 1.93
N ALA A 148 10.64 -3.07 3.24
CA ALA A 148 10.55 -4.34 3.94
C ALA A 148 9.09 -4.61 4.38
N VAL A 149 8.58 -5.81 4.07
CA VAL A 149 7.28 -6.29 4.55
C VAL A 149 7.51 -7.20 5.76
N LEU A 150 6.91 -6.87 6.90
CA LEU A 150 6.94 -7.70 8.11
C LEU A 150 5.67 -8.55 8.19
N ALA A 151 5.80 -9.84 7.86
CA ALA A 151 4.74 -10.85 8.00
C ALA A 151 5.09 -11.86 9.10
N LEU A 152 5.49 -11.32 10.27
CA LEU A 152 6.07 -12.04 11.39
C LEU A 152 5.12 -12.07 12.60
N PRO A 153 5.30 -13.04 13.53
CA PRO A 153 4.64 -12.99 14.83
C PRO A 153 5.04 -11.75 15.64
N ALA A 154 4.10 -11.18 16.41
CA ALA A 154 4.31 -9.96 17.21
C ALA A 154 5.58 -10.00 18.07
N ARG A 155 5.91 -11.16 18.66
CA ARG A 155 7.04 -11.33 19.59
C ARG A 155 8.42 -11.04 18.99
N VAL A 156 8.57 -11.13 17.67
CA VAL A 156 9.85 -10.90 16.97
C VAL A 156 9.84 -9.67 16.06
N ALA A 157 8.68 -9.07 15.86
CA ALA A 157 8.52 -7.98 14.88
C ALA A 157 9.32 -6.73 15.25
N GLN A 158 9.33 -6.32 16.54
CA GLN A 158 10.09 -5.15 16.99
C GLN A 158 11.61 -5.34 16.86
N GLU A 159 12.13 -6.50 17.25
CA GLU A 159 13.55 -6.80 17.11
C GLU A 159 13.95 -6.79 15.62
N THR A 160 13.13 -7.38 14.77
CA THR A 160 13.37 -7.38 13.32
C THR A 160 13.34 -5.96 12.74
N LEU A 161 12.41 -5.11 13.17
CA LEU A 161 12.39 -3.70 12.77
C LEU A 161 13.70 -2.98 13.14
N ASN A 162 14.21 -3.20 14.36
CA ASN A 162 15.47 -2.60 14.80
C ASN A 162 16.67 -3.08 13.96
N ARG A 163 16.68 -4.35 13.53
CA ARG A 163 17.70 -4.88 12.61
C ARG A 163 17.63 -4.20 11.25
N LEU A 164 16.41 -4.00 10.71
CA LEU A 164 16.20 -3.29 9.45
C LEU A 164 16.67 -1.84 9.51
N ASP A 165 16.40 -1.14 10.61
CA ASP A 165 16.85 0.23 10.85
C ASP A 165 18.39 0.32 10.82
N LEU A 166 19.08 -0.59 11.51
CA LEU A 166 20.55 -0.67 11.51
C LEU A 166 21.13 -0.95 10.12
N CYS A 167 20.37 -1.57 9.23
CA CYS A 167 20.73 -1.81 7.83
C CYS A 167 20.31 -0.67 6.88
N GLY A 168 19.73 0.41 7.39
CA GLY A 168 19.34 1.58 6.61
C GLY A 168 17.99 1.47 5.88
N ILE A 169 17.16 0.47 6.19
CA ILE A 169 15.79 0.38 5.68
C ILE A 169 14.92 1.42 6.37
N THR A 170 14.28 2.27 5.58
CA THR A 170 13.46 3.38 6.08
C THR A 170 11.96 3.22 5.80
N ALA A 171 11.54 2.25 4.98
CA ALA A 171 10.14 2.02 4.68
C ALA A 171 9.72 0.58 5.02
N VAL A 172 8.71 0.45 5.89
CA VAL A 172 8.25 -0.84 6.40
C VAL A 172 6.72 -0.95 6.29
N TRP A 173 6.26 -2.05 5.71
CA TRP A 173 4.87 -2.43 5.66
C TRP A 173 4.61 -3.57 6.65
N ASN A 174 3.99 -3.23 7.79
CA ASN A 174 3.87 -4.13 8.93
C ASN A 174 2.52 -4.85 8.94
N PHE A 175 2.56 -6.17 8.82
CA PHE A 175 1.43 -7.10 9.00
C PHE A 175 1.48 -7.86 10.33
N ALA A 176 2.51 -7.67 11.15
CA ALA A 176 2.53 -8.24 12.47
C ALA A 176 1.37 -7.65 13.31
N PRO A 177 0.67 -8.47 14.14
CA PRO A 177 -0.48 -7.99 14.91
C PRO A 177 -0.05 -7.16 16.13
N THR A 178 0.76 -6.13 15.88
CA THR A 178 1.26 -5.20 16.92
C THR A 178 1.73 -3.91 16.26
N ASP A 179 1.56 -2.79 16.95
CA ASP A 179 2.19 -1.54 16.57
C ASP A 179 3.66 -1.57 16.96
N LEU A 180 4.50 -1.01 16.09
CA LEU A 180 5.94 -0.99 16.25
C LEU A 180 6.40 0.42 16.62
N THR A 181 7.30 0.51 17.58
CA THR A 181 8.01 1.75 17.89
C THR A 181 9.16 1.92 16.91
N HIS A 182 9.21 3.07 16.24
CA HIS A 182 10.21 3.34 15.21
C HIS A 182 10.75 4.77 15.32
N PRO A 183 12.00 5.04 14.85
CA PRO A 183 12.55 6.39 14.79
C PRO A 183 11.83 7.24 13.73
N GLU A 184 11.92 8.57 13.85
CA GLU A 184 11.22 9.53 12.97
C GLU A 184 11.61 9.41 11.48
N HIS A 185 12.83 8.96 11.18
CA HIS A 185 13.29 8.78 9.79
C HIS A 185 12.70 7.55 9.11
N MET A 186 12.06 6.66 9.86
CA MET A 186 11.45 5.44 9.34
C MET A 186 9.96 5.64 9.12
N ILE A 187 9.46 5.21 7.97
CA ILE A 187 8.04 5.19 7.63
C ILE A 187 7.52 3.78 7.90
N VAL A 188 6.62 3.63 8.85
CA VAL A 188 5.96 2.35 9.14
C VAL A 188 4.47 2.46 8.88
N VAL A 189 3.96 1.59 8.01
CA VAL A 189 2.52 1.48 7.74
C VAL A 189 2.02 0.17 8.33
N ASN A 190 1.15 0.26 9.35
CA ASN A 190 0.56 -0.90 10.00
C ASN A 190 -0.70 -1.37 9.28
N VAL A 191 -0.86 -2.68 9.12
CA VAL A 191 -2.04 -3.35 8.56
C VAL A 191 -2.62 -4.31 9.60
N HIS A 192 -3.65 -3.89 10.28
CA HIS A 192 -4.38 -4.74 11.22
C HIS A 192 -5.59 -5.37 10.53
N LEU A 193 -5.49 -6.65 10.19
CA LEU A 193 -6.55 -7.37 9.46
C LEU A 193 -7.86 -7.45 10.27
N SER A 194 -7.78 -7.39 11.60
CA SER A 194 -8.94 -7.39 12.49
C SER A 194 -9.79 -6.12 12.43
N ASP A 195 -9.18 -4.96 12.10
CA ASP A 195 -9.87 -3.66 12.20
C ASP A 195 -11.08 -3.59 11.27
N SER A 196 -10.95 -4.09 10.04
CA SER A 196 -12.05 -4.11 9.08
C SER A 196 -13.20 -5.04 9.53
N LEU A 197 -12.89 -6.16 10.20
CA LEU A 197 -13.90 -7.06 10.77
C LEU A 197 -14.60 -6.44 11.98
N GLN A 198 -13.86 -5.69 12.81
CA GLN A 198 -14.45 -4.95 13.94
C GLN A 198 -15.39 -3.85 13.45
N ILE A 199 -14.99 -3.10 12.42
CA ILE A 199 -15.85 -2.09 11.77
C ILE A 199 -17.11 -2.77 11.18
N LEU A 200 -16.96 -3.92 10.53
CA LEU A 200 -18.10 -4.68 10.01
C LEU A 200 -19.04 -5.13 11.13
N SER A 201 -18.50 -5.65 12.23
CA SER A 201 -19.26 -6.05 13.41
C SER A 201 -20.07 -4.88 13.99
N TYR A 202 -19.45 -3.70 14.13
CA TYR A 202 -20.13 -2.49 14.56
C TYR A 202 -21.31 -2.14 13.62
N ARG A 203 -21.06 -2.11 12.32
CA ARG A 203 -22.12 -1.80 11.32
C ARG A 203 -23.26 -2.82 11.33
N MET A 204 -22.97 -4.08 11.58
CA MET A 204 -24.00 -5.14 11.73
C MET A 204 -24.87 -4.90 12.97
N ALA A 205 -24.25 -4.56 14.10
CA ALA A 205 -24.97 -4.30 15.35
C ALA A 205 -25.87 -3.05 15.29
N HIS A 206 -25.50 -2.04 14.46
CA HIS A 206 -26.21 -0.75 14.35
C HIS A 206 -26.93 -0.58 13.01
N ARG A 207 -27.37 -1.68 12.37
CA ARG A 207 -27.98 -1.74 11.04
C ARG A 207 -29.40 -1.11 10.98
N GLY A 208 -29.79 -0.25 11.81
CA GLY A 208 -31.06 0.49 11.80
C GLY A 208 -30.91 1.93 12.24
N GLU A 209 -29.72 2.32 12.67
CA GLU A 209 -29.45 3.65 13.26
C GLU A 209 -28.81 4.64 12.26
N THR A 210 -28.45 4.20 11.06
CA THR A 210 -27.70 4.98 10.07
C THR A 210 -28.55 5.59 8.95
N GLU A 211 -29.90 5.60 9.07
CA GLU A 211 -30.81 6.26 8.13
C GLU A 211 -31.41 7.56 8.74
N HIS A 212 -30.53 8.50 9.10
CA HIS A 212 -30.95 9.90 9.33
C HIS A 212 -29.89 10.88 8.84
#